data_87b18219be3684906d17fc09a64d20d4
#
_entry.id   87b18219be3684906d17fc09a64d20d4
#
_cell.length_a   1.000
_cell.length_b   1.000
_cell.length_c   1.000
_cell.angle_alpha   90.00
_cell.angle_beta   90.00
_cell.angle_gamma   90.00
#
_symmetry.space_group_name_H-M   'P 1'
#
loop_
_entity.id
_entity.type
_entity.pdbx_description
1 polymer ?
#
loop_
_entity_poly.entity_id
_entity_poly.type
_entity_poly.pdbx_seq_one_letter_code
_entity_poly.pdbx_strand_id
1 'polypeptide(L)'
;MGQKINPTGFRLPVTRNWTSRWYAVGRNFSRTLGEDLRVRAFLEKKLKAASVSRILIERPANNARITIFSARPGVVIGKQGADIEVLKAEVQKMVGVPVHINIEEVRRPELDAQLIADGITQQLEKRVMFRRAMKRSMQNAMRLGAKGIKIMSAGRLNGAEIARTEWYREGRVPLQTLRANIDYGFSEANTTYGVIGVKVWVYKGDNLGREDAVEAAPAPADREDRRRRPSRRPRKEGEGEAKAGARRSRKAPAATADKKDGE
;
A
#
# COMPACT_ATOMS: atom_id res chain seq x y z
N MET A 1 -26.87 11.16 -22.81
CA MET A 1 -25.87 10.11 -22.52
C MET A 1 -26.25 9.43 -21.20
N GLY A 2 -26.29 8.09 -21.16
CA GLY A 2 -26.60 7.38 -19.92
C GLY A 2 -25.51 7.47 -18.85
N GLN A 3 -25.88 7.26 -17.60
CA GLN A 3 -24.94 7.20 -16.49
C GLN A 3 -24.07 5.93 -16.59
N LYS A 4 -22.83 6.03 -16.15
CA LYS A 4 -21.88 4.90 -16.13
C LYS A 4 -21.87 4.27 -14.75
N ILE A 5 -21.99 2.95 -14.71
CA ILE A 5 -21.87 2.19 -13.48
C ILE A 5 -20.45 2.29 -12.91
N ASN A 6 -20.33 2.20 -11.57
CA ASN A 6 -19.02 2.13 -10.91
C ASN A 6 -18.31 0.83 -11.33
N PRO A 7 -17.05 0.90 -11.84
CA PRO A 7 -16.33 -0.28 -12.33
C PRO A 7 -16.06 -1.33 -11.27
N THR A 8 -15.87 -0.93 -10.01
CA THR A 8 -15.73 -1.85 -8.88
C THR A 8 -17.05 -2.56 -8.59
N GLY A 9 -18.17 -1.80 -8.52
CA GLY A 9 -19.51 -2.38 -8.29
C GLY A 9 -19.93 -3.35 -9.38
N PHE A 10 -19.64 -3.04 -10.64
CA PHE A 10 -19.94 -3.92 -11.77
C PHE A 10 -19.21 -5.28 -11.70
N ARG A 11 -18.03 -5.33 -11.06
CA ARG A 11 -17.17 -6.51 -10.98
C ARG A 11 -17.26 -7.28 -9.67
N LEU A 12 -18.10 -6.85 -8.75
CA LEU A 12 -18.41 -7.58 -7.52
C LEU A 12 -19.42 -8.70 -7.80
N PRO A 13 -19.30 -9.89 -7.30
CA PRO A 13 -18.17 -10.60 -6.68
C PRO A 13 -17.32 -11.38 -7.70
N VAL A 14 -17.48 -11.11 -9.01
CA VAL A 14 -16.91 -11.92 -10.09
C VAL A 14 -15.38 -11.84 -10.15
N THR A 15 -14.83 -10.62 -10.20
CA THR A 15 -13.38 -10.38 -10.27
C THR A 15 -12.85 -9.60 -9.08
N ARG A 16 -13.72 -9.05 -8.24
CA ARG A 16 -13.35 -8.32 -7.03
C ARG A 16 -14.17 -8.77 -5.84
N ASN A 17 -13.52 -8.82 -4.70
CA ASN A 17 -14.15 -9.11 -3.42
C ASN A 17 -14.56 -7.84 -2.68
N TRP A 18 -15.48 -8.00 -1.73
CA TRP A 18 -15.92 -6.94 -0.83
C TRP A 18 -14.78 -6.48 0.08
N THR A 19 -14.78 -5.20 0.41
CA THR A 19 -13.83 -4.61 1.37
C THR A 19 -14.28 -4.77 2.82
N SER A 20 -15.53 -5.08 3.07
CA SER A 20 -16.04 -5.54 4.38
C SER A 20 -16.53 -6.98 4.23
N ARG A 21 -15.94 -7.90 4.99
CA ARG A 21 -16.19 -9.35 4.90
C ARG A 21 -16.73 -9.86 6.22
N TRP A 22 -18.03 -9.73 6.40
CA TRP A 22 -18.74 -10.22 7.57
C TRP A 22 -20.21 -10.44 7.26
N TYR A 23 -20.91 -11.16 8.14
CA TYR A 23 -22.33 -11.43 8.04
C TYR A 23 -23.03 -11.03 9.33
N ALA A 24 -24.17 -10.35 9.23
CA ALA A 24 -25.03 -10.01 10.37
C ALA A 24 -26.49 -9.99 9.96
N VAL A 25 -27.41 -10.27 10.88
CA VAL A 25 -28.85 -10.35 10.64
C VAL A 25 -29.58 -9.23 11.41
N GLY A 26 -30.61 -8.68 10.78
CA GLY A 26 -31.53 -7.74 11.39
C GLY A 26 -30.86 -6.43 11.86
N ARG A 27 -31.19 -6.02 13.07
CA ARG A 27 -30.67 -4.74 13.67
C ARG A 27 -29.16 -4.71 13.83
N ASN A 28 -28.52 -5.86 13.96
CA ASN A 28 -27.07 -5.95 14.09
C ASN A 28 -26.36 -5.54 12.78
N PHE A 29 -26.99 -5.77 11.62
CA PHE A 29 -26.43 -5.35 10.32
C PHE A 29 -26.24 -3.83 10.25
N SER A 30 -27.29 -3.06 10.53
CA SER A 30 -27.23 -1.59 10.44
C SER A 30 -26.24 -0.99 11.43
N ARG A 31 -26.18 -1.55 12.66
CA ARG A 31 -25.20 -1.14 13.66
C ARG A 31 -23.78 -1.38 13.23
N THR A 32 -23.47 -2.62 12.81
CA THR A 32 -22.15 -3.03 12.37
C THR A 32 -21.69 -2.25 11.13
N LEU A 33 -22.59 -2.02 10.17
CA LEU A 33 -22.29 -1.19 9.00
C LEU A 33 -21.97 0.25 9.39
N GLY A 34 -22.76 0.84 10.30
CA GLY A 34 -22.50 2.20 10.79
C GLY A 34 -21.17 2.32 11.53
N GLU A 35 -20.76 1.30 12.28
CA GLU A 35 -19.44 1.23 12.91
C GLU A 35 -18.33 1.17 11.87
N ASP A 36 -18.44 0.30 10.86
CA ASP A 36 -17.44 0.15 9.80
C ASP A 36 -17.25 1.44 9.00
N LEU A 37 -18.33 2.14 8.66
CA LEU A 37 -18.25 3.41 7.95
C LEU A 37 -17.53 4.48 8.78
N ARG A 38 -17.82 4.57 10.08
CA ARG A 38 -17.12 5.49 11.00
C ARG A 38 -15.64 5.17 11.12
N VAL A 39 -15.29 3.89 11.23
CA VAL A 39 -13.90 3.43 11.29
C VAL A 39 -13.15 3.77 9.99
N ARG A 40 -13.75 3.54 8.83
CA ARG A 40 -13.14 3.89 7.53
C ARG A 40 -12.87 5.39 7.44
N ALA A 41 -13.87 6.22 7.69
CA ALA A 41 -13.73 7.67 7.63
C ALA A 41 -12.66 8.20 8.61
N PHE A 42 -12.58 7.60 9.80
CA PHE A 42 -11.55 7.94 10.78
C PHE A 42 -10.14 7.55 10.30
N LEU A 43 -9.97 6.31 9.81
CA LEU A 43 -8.69 5.82 9.33
C LEU A 43 -8.20 6.58 8.09
N GLU A 44 -9.07 6.86 7.13
CA GLU A 44 -8.75 7.66 5.93
C GLU A 44 -8.27 9.07 6.31
N LYS A 45 -8.96 9.70 7.26
CA LYS A 45 -8.59 11.03 7.75
C LYS A 45 -7.26 11.03 8.48
N LYS A 46 -7.05 10.07 9.41
CA LYS A 46 -5.85 9.99 10.25
C LYS A 46 -4.61 9.57 9.46
N LEU A 47 -4.79 8.66 8.50
CA LEU A 47 -3.71 8.06 7.71
C LEU A 47 -3.50 8.73 6.33
N LYS A 48 -4.02 9.93 6.12
CA LYS A 48 -3.85 10.66 4.85
C LYS A 48 -2.37 10.79 4.42
N ALA A 49 -1.45 10.94 5.38
CA ALA A 49 -0.01 11.02 5.13
C ALA A 49 0.63 9.67 4.73
N ALA A 50 0.02 8.57 5.13
CA ALA A 50 0.52 7.22 4.87
C ALA A 50 0.16 6.69 3.48
N SER A 51 -0.66 7.40 2.70
CA SER A 51 -1.12 6.98 1.36
C SER A 51 -1.77 5.60 1.40
N VAL A 52 -2.96 5.52 1.99
CA VAL A 52 -3.74 4.28 2.11
C VAL A 52 -4.44 3.98 0.80
N SER A 53 -4.26 2.77 0.28
CA SER A 53 -4.93 2.28 -0.92
C SER A 53 -6.34 1.79 -0.63
N ARG A 54 -6.46 0.83 0.29
CA ARG A 54 -7.73 0.23 0.70
C ARG A 54 -7.69 -0.25 2.15
N ILE A 55 -8.85 -0.33 2.76
CA ILE A 55 -9.04 -0.84 4.12
C ILE A 55 -9.97 -2.04 4.04
N LEU A 56 -9.49 -3.22 4.43
CA LEU A 56 -10.27 -4.45 4.53
C LEU A 56 -10.70 -4.65 5.98
N ILE A 57 -11.98 -4.88 6.20
CA ILE A 57 -12.54 -5.14 7.53
C ILE A 57 -13.17 -6.52 7.53
N GLU A 58 -12.69 -7.38 8.43
CA GLU A 58 -13.22 -8.72 8.68
C GLU A 58 -13.69 -8.80 10.13
N ARG A 59 -14.81 -9.44 10.37
CA ARG A 59 -15.36 -9.61 11.74
C ARG A 59 -15.56 -11.09 12.04
N PRO A 60 -14.49 -11.84 12.39
CA PRO A 60 -14.63 -13.21 12.85
C PRO A 60 -15.17 -13.21 14.28
N ALA A 61 -16.38 -13.76 14.47
CA ALA A 61 -17.06 -13.86 15.77
C ALA A 61 -17.06 -12.53 16.56
N ASN A 62 -16.39 -12.47 17.71
CA ASN A 62 -16.37 -11.32 18.62
C ASN A 62 -15.16 -10.40 18.41
N ASN A 63 -14.38 -10.57 17.35
CA ASN A 63 -13.18 -9.79 17.07
C ASN A 63 -13.34 -9.02 15.77
N ALA A 64 -12.63 -7.90 15.62
CA ALA A 64 -12.51 -7.20 14.36
C ALA A 64 -11.05 -7.24 13.87
N ARG A 65 -10.85 -7.67 12.63
CA ARG A 65 -9.55 -7.62 11.96
C ARG A 65 -9.61 -6.57 10.87
N ILE A 66 -8.72 -5.60 10.94
CA ILE A 66 -8.62 -4.50 9.98
C ILE A 66 -7.27 -4.62 9.29
N THR A 67 -7.28 -4.85 7.98
CA THR A 67 -6.06 -4.87 7.17
C THR A 67 -5.98 -3.59 6.37
N ILE A 68 -4.91 -2.82 6.58
CA ILE A 68 -4.66 -1.54 5.93
C ILE A 68 -3.59 -1.73 4.86
N PHE A 69 -3.95 -1.50 3.60
CA PHE A 69 -3.01 -1.52 2.49
C PHE A 69 -2.45 -0.11 2.29
N SER A 70 -1.16 0.07 2.51
CA SER A 70 -0.48 1.37 2.45
C SER A 70 0.76 1.32 1.56
N ALA A 71 1.04 2.44 0.90
CA ALA A 71 2.31 2.62 0.18
C ALA A 71 3.48 2.95 1.10
N ARG A 72 3.19 3.40 2.33
CA ARG A 72 4.20 3.80 3.32
C ARG A 72 3.90 3.19 4.69
N PRO A 73 4.11 1.88 4.87
CA PRO A 73 3.76 1.19 6.10
C PRO A 73 4.48 1.74 7.32
N GLY A 74 5.72 2.23 7.17
CA GLY A 74 6.49 2.81 8.26
C GLY A 74 5.83 4.03 8.92
N VAL A 75 5.07 4.83 8.16
CA VAL A 75 4.32 5.98 8.69
C VAL A 75 3.14 5.53 9.56
N VAL A 76 2.54 4.38 9.25
CA VAL A 76 1.41 3.83 10.02
C VAL A 76 1.89 3.15 11.29
N ILE A 77 3.02 2.45 11.23
CA ILE A 77 3.62 1.73 12.36
C ILE A 77 4.16 2.71 13.39
N GLY A 78 4.79 3.81 12.92
CA GLY A 78 5.45 4.79 13.76
C GLY A 78 6.74 4.28 14.39
N LYS A 79 7.29 5.06 15.31
CA LYS A 79 8.51 4.70 16.03
C LYS A 79 8.21 3.55 16.99
N GLN A 80 8.90 2.42 16.82
CA GLN A 80 8.76 1.22 17.66
C GLN A 80 7.33 0.67 17.80
N GLY A 81 6.43 1.03 16.87
CA GLY A 81 5.04 0.57 16.92
C GLY A 81 4.10 1.39 17.81
N ALA A 82 4.53 2.53 18.35
CA ALA A 82 3.70 3.35 19.24
C ALA A 82 2.42 3.86 18.54
N ASP A 83 2.54 4.30 17.28
CA ASP A 83 1.40 4.88 16.56
C ASP A 83 0.33 3.84 16.25
N ILE A 84 0.70 2.59 15.95
CA ILE A 84 -0.26 1.51 15.71
C ILE A 84 -1.00 1.11 16.99
N GLU A 85 -0.35 1.15 18.16
CA GLU A 85 -1.00 0.84 19.43
C GLU A 85 -2.03 1.92 19.80
N VAL A 86 -1.69 3.20 19.62
CA VAL A 86 -2.63 4.30 19.80
C VAL A 86 -3.81 4.18 18.84
N LEU A 87 -3.54 3.90 17.56
CA LEU A 87 -4.57 3.69 16.53
C LEU A 87 -5.51 2.52 16.92
N LYS A 88 -4.96 1.41 17.39
CA LYS A 88 -5.70 0.24 17.84
C LYS A 88 -6.64 0.60 19.02
N ALA A 89 -6.13 1.32 20.00
CA ALA A 89 -6.92 1.74 21.17
C ALA A 89 -8.08 2.66 20.77
N GLU A 90 -7.85 3.62 19.85
CA GLU A 90 -8.89 4.52 19.36
C GLU A 90 -9.98 3.79 18.58
N VAL A 91 -9.58 2.89 17.65
CA VAL A 91 -10.52 2.08 16.87
C VAL A 91 -11.30 1.12 17.78
N GLN A 92 -10.65 0.52 18.77
CA GLN A 92 -11.32 -0.35 19.74
C GLN A 92 -12.39 0.39 20.54
N LYS A 93 -12.16 1.65 20.92
CA LYS A 93 -13.18 2.49 21.57
C LYS A 93 -14.40 2.76 20.68
N MET A 94 -14.20 2.87 19.35
CA MET A 94 -15.29 3.12 18.41
C MET A 94 -16.13 1.88 18.10
N VAL A 95 -15.50 0.71 18.06
CA VAL A 95 -16.13 -0.56 17.67
C VAL A 95 -16.66 -1.32 18.88
N GLY A 96 -16.06 -1.13 20.06
CA GLY A 96 -16.48 -1.80 21.30
C GLY A 96 -16.10 -3.29 21.38
N VAL A 97 -15.33 -3.83 20.42
CA VAL A 97 -14.82 -5.20 20.42
C VAL A 97 -13.29 -5.19 20.26
N PRO A 98 -12.60 -6.26 20.64
CA PRO A 98 -11.15 -6.37 20.41
C PRO A 98 -10.81 -6.21 18.94
N VAL A 99 -9.83 -5.34 18.63
CA VAL A 99 -9.41 -5.04 17.27
C VAL A 99 -7.99 -5.52 17.03
N HIS A 100 -7.78 -6.15 15.90
CA HIS A 100 -6.44 -6.49 15.39
C HIS A 100 -6.18 -5.71 14.11
N ILE A 101 -5.09 -4.94 14.06
CA ILE A 101 -4.71 -4.16 12.88
C ILE A 101 -3.51 -4.82 12.22
N ASN A 102 -3.69 -5.21 10.95
CA ASN A 102 -2.62 -5.65 10.06
C ASN A 102 -2.28 -4.54 9.08
N ILE A 103 -1.00 -4.42 8.74
CA ILE A 103 -0.54 -3.47 7.73
C ILE A 103 0.14 -4.27 6.62
N GLU A 104 -0.33 -4.07 5.40
CA GLU A 104 0.23 -4.68 4.21
C GLU A 104 0.79 -3.59 3.28
N GLU A 105 1.99 -3.84 2.76
CA GLU A 105 2.65 -2.93 1.83
C GLU A 105 2.12 -3.12 0.41
N VAL A 106 1.77 -2.02 -0.25
CA VAL A 106 1.47 -1.99 -1.67
C VAL A 106 2.78 -1.88 -2.46
N ARG A 107 3.25 -2.99 -3.03
CA ARG A 107 4.54 -3.08 -3.74
C ARG A 107 4.68 -2.13 -4.94
N ARG A 108 3.57 -1.81 -5.62
CA ARG A 108 3.54 -0.95 -6.81
C ARG A 108 2.47 0.13 -6.67
N PRO A 109 2.73 1.18 -5.89
CA PRO A 109 1.74 2.23 -5.61
C PRO A 109 1.29 2.99 -6.87
N GLU A 110 2.15 3.07 -7.88
CA GLU A 110 1.84 3.77 -9.12
C GLU A 110 0.89 2.99 -10.06
N LEU A 111 0.56 1.74 -9.74
CA LEU A 111 -0.47 0.95 -10.43
C LEU A 111 -1.80 0.91 -9.67
N ASP A 112 -1.85 1.49 -8.48
CA ASP A 112 -3.06 1.58 -7.67
C ASP A 112 -3.82 2.87 -7.99
N ALA A 113 -5.08 2.73 -8.40
CA ALA A 113 -5.87 3.87 -8.85
C ALA A 113 -6.15 4.89 -7.75
N GLN A 114 -6.33 4.44 -6.49
CA GLN A 114 -6.57 5.34 -5.36
C GLN A 114 -5.31 6.14 -5.03
N LEU A 115 -4.16 5.49 -4.99
CA LEU A 115 -2.88 6.15 -4.70
C LEU A 115 -2.48 7.14 -5.79
N ILE A 116 -2.79 6.83 -7.06
CA ILE A 116 -2.60 7.78 -8.17
C ILE A 116 -3.51 9.00 -7.99
N ALA A 117 -4.80 8.79 -7.65
CA ALA A 117 -5.73 9.88 -7.42
C ALA A 117 -5.25 10.79 -6.29
N ASP A 118 -4.85 10.21 -5.15
CA ASP A 118 -4.31 10.94 -4.00
C ASP A 118 -3.01 11.69 -4.34
N GLY A 119 -2.15 11.09 -5.14
CA GLY A 119 -0.92 11.73 -5.61
C GLY A 119 -1.18 12.94 -6.53
N ILE A 120 -2.22 12.88 -7.35
CA ILE A 120 -2.64 14.01 -8.20
C ILE A 120 -3.27 15.10 -7.33
N THR A 121 -4.17 14.77 -6.41
CA THR A 121 -4.84 15.75 -5.54
C THR A 121 -3.85 16.50 -4.66
N GLN A 122 -2.87 15.83 -4.09
CA GLN A 122 -1.77 16.47 -3.35
C GLN A 122 -0.95 17.44 -4.19
N GLN A 123 -0.72 17.14 -5.48
CA GLN A 123 -0.05 18.04 -6.39
C GLN A 123 -0.92 19.26 -6.74
N LEU A 124 -2.24 19.08 -6.92
CA LEU A 124 -3.18 20.17 -7.16
C LEU A 124 -3.30 21.12 -5.96
N GLU A 125 -3.33 20.57 -4.74
CA GLU A 125 -3.28 21.37 -3.49
C GLU A 125 -2.00 22.21 -3.39
N LYS A 126 -0.88 21.69 -3.91
CA LYS A 126 0.40 22.41 -4.02
C LYS A 126 0.48 23.34 -5.24
N ARG A 127 -0.65 23.62 -5.89
CA ARG A 127 -0.77 24.53 -7.05
C ARG A 127 0.05 24.11 -8.26
N VAL A 128 0.32 22.82 -8.44
CA VAL A 128 0.93 22.31 -9.67
C VAL A 128 -0.10 22.34 -10.80
N MET A 129 0.33 22.68 -12.02
CA MET A 129 -0.52 22.68 -13.20
C MET A 129 -1.17 21.31 -13.40
N PHE A 130 -2.49 21.24 -13.45
CA PHE A 130 -3.25 19.99 -13.53
C PHE A 130 -2.86 19.13 -14.73
N ARG A 131 -2.60 19.74 -15.92
CA ARG A 131 -2.16 19.01 -17.11
C ARG A 131 -0.83 18.28 -16.89
N ARG A 132 0.11 18.93 -16.20
CA ARG A 132 1.41 18.35 -15.87
C ARG A 132 1.26 17.19 -14.88
N ALA A 133 0.46 17.38 -13.82
CA ALA A 133 0.19 16.36 -12.81
C ALA A 133 -0.44 15.11 -13.44
N MET A 134 -1.49 15.27 -14.26
CA MET A 134 -2.18 14.16 -14.92
C MET A 134 -1.27 13.42 -15.91
N LYS A 135 -0.56 14.13 -16.79
CA LYS A 135 0.34 13.50 -17.79
C LYS A 135 1.48 12.75 -17.13
N ARG A 136 2.10 13.31 -16.08
CA ARG A 136 3.17 12.65 -15.33
C ARG A 136 2.70 11.35 -14.69
N SER A 137 1.53 11.36 -14.04
CA SER A 137 0.95 10.18 -13.42
C SER A 137 0.61 9.09 -14.44
N MET A 138 0.10 9.48 -15.64
CA MET A 138 -0.15 8.54 -16.74
C MET A 138 1.13 7.88 -17.24
N GLN A 139 2.15 8.67 -17.53
CA GLN A 139 3.44 8.16 -18.02
C GLN A 139 4.07 7.20 -17.01
N ASN A 140 4.02 7.52 -15.71
CA ASN A 140 4.52 6.64 -14.67
C ASN A 140 3.77 5.31 -14.63
N ALA A 141 2.44 5.33 -14.66
CA ALA A 141 1.64 4.11 -14.65
C ALA A 141 1.89 3.23 -15.89
N MET A 142 1.98 3.83 -17.08
CA MET A 142 2.27 3.09 -18.32
C MET A 142 3.67 2.47 -18.30
N ARG A 143 4.68 3.20 -17.81
CA ARG A 143 6.06 2.72 -17.67
C ARG A 143 6.15 1.49 -16.74
N LEU A 144 5.30 1.43 -15.71
CA LEU A 144 5.30 0.34 -14.72
C LEU A 144 4.40 -0.84 -15.11
N GLY A 145 3.85 -0.82 -16.33
CA GLY A 145 3.17 -1.96 -16.92
C GLY A 145 1.65 -1.91 -16.88
N ALA A 146 1.02 -0.74 -16.61
CA ALA A 146 -0.40 -0.58 -16.86
C ALA A 146 -0.68 -0.75 -18.36
N LYS A 147 -1.71 -1.54 -18.73
CA LYS A 147 -2.14 -1.70 -20.12
C LYS A 147 -2.98 -0.53 -20.63
N GLY A 148 -3.42 0.33 -19.71
CA GLY A 148 -4.10 1.56 -20.02
C GLY A 148 -4.56 2.30 -18.77
N ILE A 149 -4.66 3.61 -18.91
CA ILE A 149 -5.09 4.50 -17.83
C ILE A 149 -6.00 5.59 -18.39
N LYS A 150 -6.99 5.99 -17.62
CA LYS A 150 -7.82 7.17 -17.85
C LYS A 150 -7.88 7.99 -16.57
N ILE A 151 -7.57 9.27 -16.68
CA ILE A 151 -7.67 10.22 -15.56
C ILE A 151 -8.65 11.31 -15.96
N MET A 152 -9.54 11.70 -15.06
CA MET A 152 -10.51 12.77 -15.25
C MET A 152 -10.43 13.70 -14.04
N SER A 153 -10.31 14.98 -14.31
CA SER A 153 -10.33 16.05 -13.31
C SER A 153 -11.48 17.00 -13.61
N ALA A 154 -12.28 17.32 -12.60
CA ALA A 154 -13.47 18.14 -12.71
C ALA A 154 -13.49 19.20 -11.60
N GLY A 155 -13.80 20.44 -11.97
CA GLY A 155 -13.87 21.58 -11.06
C GLY A 155 -13.31 22.86 -11.66
N ARG A 156 -12.95 23.82 -10.82
CA ARG A 156 -12.30 25.08 -11.21
C ARG A 156 -10.81 24.88 -11.46
N LEU A 157 -10.48 24.29 -12.61
CA LEU A 157 -9.11 23.93 -12.96
C LEU A 157 -8.23 25.19 -13.11
N ASN A 158 -7.12 25.23 -12.38
CA ASN A 158 -6.21 26.39 -12.26
C ASN A 158 -6.89 27.68 -11.77
N GLY A 159 -7.96 27.60 -10.99
CA GLY A 159 -8.66 28.75 -10.48
C GLY A 159 -9.58 29.46 -11.49
N ALA A 160 -9.92 28.83 -12.62
CA ALA A 160 -10.87 29.37 -13.58
C ALA A 160 -12.24 29.59 -12.91
N GLU A 161 -12.95 30.69 -13.30
CA GLU A 161 -14.28 30.99 -12.75
C GLU A 161 -15.30 29.90 -13.12
N ILE A 162 -15.25 29.43 -14.36
CA ILE A 162 -16.16 28.39 -14.85
C ILE A 162 -15.53 27.03 -14.63
N ALA A 163 -16.24 26.16 -13.92
CA ALA A 163 -15.83 24.77 -13.75
C ALA A 163 -15.91 24.00 -15.06
N ARG A 164 -14.92 23.18 -15.31
CA ARG A 164 -14.91 22.29 -16.47
C ARG A 164 -14.34 20.93 -16.10
N THR A 165 -14.60 19.95 -16.96
CA THR A 165 -14.07 18.60 -16.85
C THR A 165 -13.06 18.38 -17.97
N GLU A 166 -11.82 18.02 -17.59
CA GLU A 166 -10.80 17.61 -18.55
C GLU A 166 -10.37 16.17 -18.22
N TRP A 167 -10.11 15.39 -19.27
CA TRP A 167 -9.69 13.99 -19.11
C TRP A 167 -8.61 13.64 -20.14
N TYR A 168 -7.74 12.74 -19.73
CA TYR A 168 -6.72 12.15 -20.58
C TYR A 168 -6.81 10.62 -20.48
N ARG A 169 -6.50 9.97 -21.60
CA ARG A 169 -6.49 8.50 -21.69
C ARG A 169 -5.27 8.07 -22.49
N GLU A 170 -4.62 7.03 -22.03
CA GLU A 170 -3.53 6.37 -22.72
C GLU A 170 -3.74 4.86 -22.65
N GLY A 171 -3.45 4.16 -23.74
CA GLY A 171 -3.70 2.74 -23.85
C GLY A 171 -5.19 2.37 -23.92
N ARG A 172 -5.52 1.16 -23.50
CA ARG A 172 -6.86 0.57 -23.59
C ARG A 172 -7.52 0.50 -22.21
N VAL A 173 -8.75 0.98 -22.07
CA VAL A 173 -9.53 0.91 -20.82
C VAL A 173 -10.92 0.34 -21.13
N PRO A 174 -11.09 -1.00 -21.20
CA PRO A 174 -12.33 -1.66 -21.59
C PRO A 174 -13.29 -1.76 -20.40
N LEU A 175 -14.05 -0.69 -20.12
CA LEU A 175 -14.93 -0.61 -18.95
C LEU A 175 -16.07 -1.63 -18.97
N GLN A 176 -16.56 -2.02 -20.18
CA GLN A 176 -17.67 -2.96 -20.35
C GLN A 176 -17.24 -4.43 -20.29
N THR A 177 -15.95 -4.72 -20.39
CA THR A 177 -15.44 -6.09 -20.36
C THR A 177 -15.32 -6.55 -18.91
N LEU A 178 -16.10 -7.55 -18.51
CA LEU A 178 -16.16 -8.03 -17.12
C LEU A 178 -14.84 -8.68 -16.67
N ARG A 179 -14.17 -9.43 -17.56
CA ARG A 179 -12.88 -10.06 -17.27
C ARG A 179 -11.71 -9.07 -17.11
N ALA A 180 -11.88 -7.82 -17.54
CA ALA A 180 -10.86 -6.81 -17.44
C ALA A 180 -10.64 -6.39 -15.98
N ASN A 181 -9.41 -6.51 -15.47
CA ASN A 181 -9.03 -6.04 -14.15
C ASN A 181 -8.83 -4.52 -14.20
N ILE A 182 -9.89 -3.79 -13.83
CA ILE A 182 -9.90 -2.33 -13.80
C ILE A 182 -9.93 -1.88 -12.35
N ASP A 183 -8.93 -1.11 -11.97
CA ASP A 183 -8.88 -0.44 -10.70
C ASP A 183 -9.46 0.96 -10.81
N TYR A 184 -10.19 1.40 -9.77
CA TYR A 184 -10.85 2.69 -9.73
C TYR A 184 -10.49 3.43 -8.45
N GLY A 185 -10.09 4.69 -8.58
CA GLY A 185 -9.83 5.58 -7.47
C GLY A 185 -10.54 6.92 -7.64
N PHE A 186 -10.99 7.48 -6.52
CA PHE A 186 -11.58 8.81 -6.45
C PHE A 186 -10.96 9.57 -5.29
N SER A 187 -10.56 10.81 -5.55
CA SER A 187 -10.02 11.70 -4.51
C SER A 187 -10.39 13.15 -4.79
N GLU A 188 -10.45 13.94 -3.74
CA GLU A 188 -10.83 15.35 -3.79
C GLU A 188 -9.67 16.23 -3.34
N ALA A 189 -9.32 17.23 -4.16
CA ALA A 189 -8.33 18.25 -3.83
C ALA A 189 -9.04 19.51 -3.33
N ASN A 190 -8.77 19.90 -2.10
CA ASN A 190 -9.28 21.14 -1.53
C ASN A 190 -8.34 22.29 -1.90
N THR A 191 -8.78 23.11 -2.86
CA THR A 191 -8.02 24.28 -3.30
C THR A 191 -8.63 25.57 -2.75
N THR A 192 -7.89 26.66 -2.80
CA THR A 192 -8.39 28.00 -2.39
C THR A 192 -9.60 28.47 -3.21
N TYR A 193 -9.79 27.90 -4.41
CA TYR A 193 -10.89 28.26 -5.34
C TYR A 193 -12.06 27.27 -5.30
N GLY A 194 -11.97 26.23 -4.45
CA GLY A 194 -12.99 25.20 -4.31
C GLY A 194 -12.42 23.79 -4.44
N VAL A 195 -13.31 22.80 -4.47
CA VAL A 195 -12.95 21.38 -4.55
C VAL A 195 -12.79 20.94 -6.00
N ILE A 196 -11.72 20.21 -6.28
CA ILE A 196 -11.48 19.57 -7.58
C ILE A 196 -11.56 18.06 -7.37
N GLY A 197 -12.53 17.40 -8.02
CA GLY A 197 -12.66 15.94 -8.00
C GLY A 197 -11.78 15.28 -9.05
N VAL A 198 -11.01 14.26 -8.65
CA VAL A 198 -10.15 13.47 -9.52
C VAL A 198 -10.64 12.03 -9.55
N LYS A 199 -10.90 11.48 -10.73
CA LYS A 199 -11.28 10.09 -10.97
C LYS A 199 -10.22 9.41 -11.81
N VAL A 200 -9.78 8.24 -11.38
CA VAL A 200 -8.73 7.46 -12.05
C VAL A 200 -9.23 6.05 -12.33
N TRP A 201 -8.99 5.56 -13.53
CA TRP A 201 -9.23 4.18 -13.96
C TRP A 201 -7.90 3.61 -14.47
N VAL A 202 -7.45 2.51 -13.90
CA VAL A 202 -6.23 1.82 -14.31
C VAL A 202 -6.59 0.42 -14.77
N TYR A 203 -6.25 0.09 -16.01
CA TYR A 203 -6.40 -1.24 -16.56
C TYR A 203 -5.09 -2.02 -16.40
N LYS A 204 -5.13 -3.07 -15.56
CA LYS A 204 -3.96 -3.90 -15.24
C LYS A 204 -3.80 -5.09 -16.20
N GLY A 205 -4.89 -5.50 -16.86
CA GLY A 205 -4.92 -6.65 -17.77
C GLY A 205 -6.21 -7.44 -17.65
N ASP A 206 -6.33 -8.53 -18.40
CA ASP A 206 -7.50 -9.42 -18.31
C ASP A 206 -7.22 -10.53 -17.30
N ASN A 207 -8.19 -10.78 -16.44
CA ASN A 207 -8.22 -11.89 -15.51
C ASN A 207 -8.85 -13.11 -16.21
N LEU A 208 -8.04 -14.11 -16.48
CA LEU A 208 -8.46 -15.36 -17.12
C LEU A 208 -8.73 -16.47 -16.10
N GLY A 209 -8.98 -16.12 -14.84
CA GLY A 209 -9.39 -17.06 -13.79
C GLY A 209 -8.26 -17.90 -13.18
N ARG A 210 -6.99 -17.59 -13.46
CA ARG A 210 -5.84 -18.34 -12.90
C ARG A 210 -5.05 -17.62 -11.80
N GLU A 211 -5.22 -16.31 -11.63
CA GLU A 211 -4.33 -15.52 -10.75
C GLU A 211 -5.00 -14.94 -9.49
N ASP A 212 -6.33 -14.96 -9.39
CA ASP A 212 -7.03 -14.37 -8.24
C ASP A 212 -7.18 -15.30 -7.04
N ALA A 213 -6.75 -16.54 -7.15
CA ALA A 213 -6.62 -17.45 -6.01
C ALA A 213 -5.45 -17.07 -5.07
N VAL A 214 -4.60 -16.11 -5.47
CA VAL A 214 -3.38 -15.73 -4.73
C VAL A 214 -3.56 -14.49 -3.83
N GLU A 215 -4.67 -13.77 -3.93
CA GLU A 215 -5.05 -12.78 -2.89
C GLU A 215 -5.89 -13.38 -1.74
N ALA A 216 -6.06 -14.69 -1.70
CA ALA A 216 -6.33 -15.39 -0.45
C ALA A 216 -5.07 -15.23 0.42
N ALA A 217 -5.24 -14.70 1.63
CA ALA A 217 -4.20 -14.38 2.59
C ALA A 217 -3.00 -15.33 2.49
N PRO A 218 -1.76 -14.82 2.54
CA PRO A 218 -0.62 -15.72 2.69
C PRO A 218 -0.89 -16.58 3.92
N ALA A 219 -0.94 -17.89 3.72
CA ALA A 219 -0.99 -18.83 4.82
C ALA A 219 0.10 -18.41 5.82
N PRO A 220 -0.16 -18.42 7.12
CA PRO A 220 0.85 -18.09 8.10
C PRO A 220 2.05 -19.00 7.81
N ALA A 221 3.12 -18.38 7.32
CA ALA A 221 4.36 -19.12 7.07
C ALA A 221 4.75 -19.75 8.41
N ASP A 222 4.76 -21.07 8.44
CA ASP A 222 5.27 -21.88 9.53
C ASP A 222 6.63 -21.34 10.00
N ARG A 223 6.59 -20.50 11.03
CA ARG A 223 7.78 -20.02 11.73
C ARG A 223 8.36 -21.07 12.69
N GLU A 224 7.75 -22.26 12.75
CA GLU A 224 8.18 -23.31 13.68
C GLU A 224 9.33 -24.19 13.16
N ASP A 225 9.62 -24.21 11.85
CA ASP A 225 10.64 -25.14 11.32
C ASP A 225 12.07 -24.58 11.30
N ARG A 226 12.31 -23.36 11.82
CA ARG A 226 13.69 -22.84 11.98
C ARG A 226 14.36 -23.19 13.31
N ARG A 227 13.69 -23.87 14.24
CA ARG A 227 14.26 -24.26 15.53
C ARG A 227 14.80 -25.69 15.61
N ARG A 228 14.76 -26.48 14.54
CA ARG A 228 15.33 -27.84 14.51
C ARG A 228 16.47 -27.94 13.49
N ARG A 229 17.53 -27.14 13.66
CA ARG A 229 18.85 -27.56 13.16
C ARG A 229 19.50 -28.42 14.26
N PRO A 230 19.81 -29.71 13.99
CA PRO A 230 20.53 -30.53 14.96
C PRO A 230 21.92 -29.92 15.19
N SER A 231 22.21 -29.65 16.46
CA SER A 231 23.53 -29.25 16.90
C SER A 231 24.55 -30.27 16.45
N ARG A 232 25.54 -29.91 15.68
CA ARG A 232 26.72 -30.72 15.38
C ARG A 232 27.38 -31.08 16.70
N ARG A 233 27.38 -32.40 17.03
CA ARG A 233 28.16 -32.97 18.11
C ARG A 233 29.65 -32.62 17.88
N PRO A 234 30.41 -32.31 18.93
CA PRO A 234 31.86 -32.17 18.85
C PRO A 234 32.48 -33.58 18.66
N ARG A 235 33.39 -33.67 17.70
CA ARG A 235 34.17 -34.85 17.37
C ARG A 235 35.26 -34.99 18.43
N LYS A 236 35.31 -36.14 19.14
CA LYS A 236 36.32 -36.51 20.10
C LYS A 236 37.71 -36.54 19.47
N GLU A 237 38.65 -35.98 20.20
CA GLU A 237 40.09 -36.08 20.01
C GLU A 237 40.53 -37.55 20.06
N GLY A 238 41.44 -37.92 19.18
CA GLY A 238 42.22 -39.14 19.18
C GLY A 238 43.68 -38.81 18.90
N GLU A 239 44.53 -39.19 19.79
CA GLU A 239 45.96 -39.02 19.92
C GLU A 239 46.76 -39.44 18.69
N GLY A 240 47.95 -38.81 18.52
CA GLY A 240 48.99 -39.26 17.60
C GLY A 240 50.09 -38.26 17.33
N GLU A 241 51.10 -38.27 18.24
CA GLU A 241 52.55 -38.06 18.14
C GLU A 241 53.17 -37.21 17.05
N ALA A 242 53.86 -36.18 17.54
CA ALA A 242 55.24 -35.77 17.35
C ALA A 242 55.93 -35.82 15.97
N LYS A 243 56.45 -34.68 15.50
CA LYS A 243 57.87 -34.48 15.29
C LYS A 243 58.26 -33.01 14.92
N ALA A 244 59.34 -32.63 15.50
CA ALA A 244 60.09 -31.41 15.57
C ALA A 244 60.54 -30.79 14.21
N GLY A 245 60.82 -29.49 14.21
CA GLY A 245 61.66 -28.88 13.18
C GLY A 245 61.57 -27.36 13.12
N ALA A 246 62.26 -26.70 13.99
CA ALA A 246 63.21 -25.59 13.81
C ALA A 246 62.87 -24.31 13.05
N ARG A 247 62.89 -23.22 13.81
CA ARG A 247 63.64 -21.94 13.63
C ARG A 247 63.54 -21.21 12.27
N ARG A 248 63.06 -19.97 12.31
CA ARG A 248 63.91 -18.78 12.27
C ARG A 248 63.10 -17.46 12.34
N SER A 249 63.52 -16.67 13.27
CA SER A 249 63.29 -15.27 13.51
C SER A 249 63.72 -14.37 12.35
N ARG A 250 63.04 -13.22 12.19
CA ARG A 250 63.63 -11.88 11.94
C ARG A 250 62.45 -10.93 11.66
N LYS A 251 62.16 -10.04 12.59
CA LYS A 251 62.74 -8.72 12.86
C LYS A 251 62.04 -7.60 12.04
N ALA A 252 61.28 -6.77 12.75
CA ALA A 252 60.92 -5.42 12.33
C ALA A 252 62.16 -4.50 12.32
N PRO A 253 62.13 -3.34 11.67
CA PRO A 253 61.96 -2.09 12.37
C PRO A 253 61.04 -1.09 11.64
N ALA A 254 60.19 -0.32 12.29
CA ALA A 254 60.38 0.94 13.00
C ALA A 254 60.71 2.15 12.12
N ALA A 255 59.77 3.10 12.12
CA ALA A 255 59.83 4.54 12.17
C ALA A 255 60.65 5.33 11.12
N THR A 256 60.03 6.35 10.57
CA THR A 256 60.35 7.74 10.87
C THR A 256 59.33 8.73 10.27
N ALA A 257 58.96 9.68 11.08
CA ALA A 257 58.31 10.93 10.73
C ALA A 257 59.21 11.81 9.87
N ASP A 258 58.68 12.63 9.00
CA ASP A 258 59.09 14.04 8.98
C ASP A 258 58.07 15.00 8.41
N LYS A 259 57.98 16.13 9.03
CA LYS A 259 57.28 17.37 8.71
C LYS A 259 57.93 18.09 7.53
N LYS A 260 57.12 18.90 6.84
CA LYS A 260 57.32 20.35 6.56
C LYS A 260 56.33 20.81 5.54
N ASP A 261 55.47 21.73 5.88
CA ASP A 261 55.45 23.20 5.74
C ASP A 261 55.54 23.70 4.28
N GLY A 262 54.59 24.55 3.98
CA GLY A 262 54.79 25.81 3.26
C GLY A 262 54.12 25.94 1.91
N GLU A 263 53.23 26.74 1.83
CA GLU A 263 52.73 27.96 1.18
C GLU A 263 51.28 27.88 0.78
#